data_86588ae61f1dcb0a725164cc8f6e728f
#
_entry.id   86588ae61f1dcb0a725164cc8f6e728f
#
_cell.length_a   1.000
_cell.length_b   1.000
_cell.length_c   1.000
_cell.angle_alpha   90.00
_cell.angle_beta   90.00
_cell.angle_gamma   90.00
#
_symmetry.space_group_name_H-M   'P 1'
#
loop_
_entity.id
_entity.type
_entity.pdbx_description
1 polymer ?
#
loop_
_entity_poly.entity_id
_entity_poly.type
_entity_poly.pdbx_seq_one_letter_code
_entity_poly.pdbx_strand_id
1 'polypeptide(L)'
;LGDVYKRQVLSRLIPIGGNRFDEAIINKIKKDKSFVIGEKTAEEIKMTIGSAYVTDESIDVCGRNLVTGLPSEITIESKDVHSALSELFQSIVDAVKIILERTPPEISSDIYKSGVYLTGGSSRIKDLGRFVYDQLGLKVNLCEEPESTVVMGLGAIIEDLSLIHIS
;
A
#
# COMPACT_ATOMS: atom_id res chain seq x y z
N LEU A 1 -5.81 5.02 34.02
CA LEU A 1 -6.28 3.90 33.19
C LEU A 1 -7.47 4.28 32.28
N GLY A 2 -8.45 4.98 32.82
CA GLY A 2 -9.61 5.40 32.04
C GLY A 2 -9.27 6.36 30.91
N ASP A 3 -8.28 7.22 31.07
CA ASP A 3 -7.88 8.20 30.07
C ASP A 3 -7.11 7.57 28.91
N VAL A 4 -6.37 6.50 29.18
CA VAL A 4 -5.66 5.74 28.14
C VAL A 4 -6.67 5.07 27.19
N TYR A 5 -7.77 4.57 27.71
CA TYR A 5 -8.83 3.97 26.94
C TYR A 5 -9.73 4.99 26.22
N LYS A 6 -9.79 6.21 26.71
CA LYS A 6 -10.54 7.30 26.05
C LYS A 6 -9.83 7.87 24.83
N ARG A 7 -8.51 7.81 24.82
CA ARG A 7 -7.71 8.11 23.63
C ARG A 7 -7.66 6.88 22.74
N GLN A 8 -8.75 6.59 22.13
CA GLN A 8 -8.90 5.39 21.33
C GLN A 8 -8.04 5.45 20.07
N VAL A 9 -7.29 4.38 19.85
CA VAL A 9 -6.69 4.12 18.55
C VAL A 9 -7.82 3.83 17.57
N LEU A 10 -7.95 4.66 16.56
CA LEU A 10 -8.85 4.38 15.46
C LEU A 10 -8.20 3.34 14.56
N SER A 11 -8.76 2.13 14.53
CA SER A 11 -8.29 1.07 13.65
C SER A 11 -9.35 0.75 12.61
N ARG A 12 -8.95 0.76 11.34
CA ARG A 12 -9.82 0.43 10.21
C ARG A 12 -9.09 -0.45 9.22
N LEU A 13 -9.83 -1.35 8.61
CA LEU A 13 -9.33 -2.23 7.56
C LEU A 13 -9.70 -1.64 6.20
N ILE A 14 -8.68 -1.50 5.34
CA ILE A 14 -8.87 -1.16 3.94
C ILE A 14 -8.68 -2.46 3.15
N PRO A 15 -9.71 -2.95 2.42
CA PRO A 15 -9.65 -4.23 1.73
C PRO A 15 -8.91 -4.14 0.38
N ILE A 16 -7.76 -3.50 0.39
CA ILE A 16 -6.87 -3.38 -0.77
C ILE A 16 -5.51 -3.90 -0.33
N GLY A 17 -5.24 -5.16 -0.62
CA GLY A 17 -4.04 -5.81 -0.14
C GLY A 17 -3.09 -6.24 -1.23
N GLY A 18 -2.02 -6.93 -0.83
CA GLY A 18 -0.96 -7.40 -1.71
C GLY A 18 -1.46 -8.23 -2.89
N ASN A 19 -2.46 -9.06 -2.67
CA ASN A 19 -3.05 -9.88 -3.73
C ASN A 19 -3.69 -9.04 -4.83
N ARG A 20 -4.35 -7.96 -4.49
CA ARG A 20 -4.96 -7.06 -5.47
C ARG A 20 -3.92 -6.32 -6.29
N PHE A 21 -2.81 -5.95 -5.67
CA PHE A 21 -1.67 -5.36 -6.38
C PHE A 21 -1.06 -6.36 -7.35
N ASP A 22 -0.87 -7.60 -6.92
CA ASP A 22 -0.32 -8.66 -7.76
C ASP A 22 -1.23 -8.95 -8.97
N GLU A 23 -2.53 -9.05 -8.75
CA GLU A 23 -3.52 -9.22 -9.82
C GLU A 23 -3.50 -8.05 -10.82
N ALA A 24 -3.41 -6.84 -10.32
CA ALA A 24 -3.35 -5.65 -11.18
C ALA A 24 -2.10 -5.66 -12.08
N ILE A 25 -0.95 -6.07 -11.54
CA ILE A 25 0.29 -6.21 -12.30
C ILE A 25 0.15 -7.30 -13.37
N ILE A 26 -0.37 -8.47 -13.01
CA ILE A 26 -0.59 -9.58 -13.94
C ILE A 26 -1.49 -9.14 -15.10
N ASN A 27 -2.61 -8.51 -14.79
CA ASN A 27 -3.59 -8.09 -15.78
C ASN A 27 -3.04 -7.01 -16.70
N LYS A 28 -2.28 -6.06 -16.17
CA LYS A 28 -1.68 -4.98 -16.95
C LYS A 28 -0.64 -5.50 -17.95
N ILE A 29 0.24 -6.38 -17.50
CA ILE A 29 1.27 -6.98 -18.35
C ILE A 29 0.61 -7.84 -19.43
N LYS A 30 -0.40 -8.61 -19.08
CA LYS A 30 -1.16 -9.40 -20.05
C LYS A 30 -1.81 -8.53 -21.13
N LYS A 31 -2.44 -7.45 -20.72
CA LYS A 31 -3.12 -6.54 -21.64
C LYS A 31 -2.16 -5.77 -22.54
N ASP A 32 -1.11 -5.20 -21.96
CA ASP A 32 -0.25 -4.27 -22.69
C ASP A 32 0.87 -4.97 -23.45
N LYS A 33 1.34 -6.10 -22.96
CA LYS A 33 2.52 -6.80 -23.50
C LYS A 33 2.19 -8.19 -24.06
N SER A 34 0.95 -8.63 -23.97
CA SER A 34 0.54 -9.99 -24.38
C SER A 34 1.43 -11.06 -23.76
N PHE A 35 1.67 -10.93 -22.47
CA PHE A 35 2.59 -11.75 -21.71
C PHE A 35 1.97 -12.18 -20.38
N VAL A 36 2.11 -13.46 -20.03
CA VAL A 36 1.56 -14.01 -18.79
C VAL A 36 2.67 -14.29 -17.80
N ILE A 37 2.51 -13.73 -16.61
CA ILE A 37 3.38 -14.02 -15.45
C ILE A 37 2.55 -14.65 -14.34
N GLY A 38 3.21 -15.39 -13.45
CA GLY A 38 2.59 -15.97 -12.26
C GLY A 38 2.52 -14.98 -11.09
N GLU A 39 1.79 -15.35 -10.06
CA GLU A 39 1.61 -14.54 -8.84
C GLU A 39 2.94 -14.24 -8.15
N LYS A 40 3.82 -15.23 -8.07
CA LYS A 40 5.14 -15.06 -7.44
C LYS A 40 6.00 -14.05 -8.17
N THR A 41 5.99 -14.07 -9.50
CA THR A 41 6.70 -13.09 -10.33
C THR A 41 6.09 -11.70 -10.16
N ALA A 42 4.76 -11.59 -10.10
CA ALA A 42 4.08 -10.32 -9.87
C ALA A 42 4.46 -9.73 -8.49
N GLU A 43 4.52 -10.55 -7.46
CA GLU A 43 4.97 -10.13 -6.14
C GLU A 43 6.41 -9.64 -6.16
N GLU A 44 7.29 -10.35 -6.85
CA GLU A 44 8.69 -9.93 -7.03
C GLU A 44 8.79 -8.57 -7.72
N ILE A 45 8.03 -8.35 -8.78
CA ILE A 45 7.96 -7.07 -9.47
C ILE A 45 7.50 -5.97 -8.51
N LYS A 46 6.43 -6.20 -7.80
CA LYS A 46 5.88 -5.27 -6.82
C LYS A 46 6.92 -4.88 -5.76
N MET A 47 7.60 -5.85 -5.20
CA MET A 47 8.57 -5.63 -4.13
C MET A 47 9.88 -4.99 -4.62
N THR A 48 10.24 -5.22 -5.88
CA THR A 48 11.51 -4.72 -6.45
C THR A 48 11.38 -3.33 -7.03
N ILE A 49 10.37 -3.11 -7.88
CA ILE A 49 10.18 -1.85 -8.61
C ILE A 49 8.81 -1.20 -8.40
N GLY A 50 7.97 -1.78 -7.54
CA GLY A 50 6.69 -1.18 -7.18
C GLY A 50 6.91 0.11 -6.41
N SER A 51 6.32 1.20 -6.89
CA SER A 51 6.42 2.50 -6.25
C SER A 51 5.17 3.33 -6.52
N ALA A 52 4.82 4.19 -5.57
CA ALA A 52 3.75 5.16 -5.74
C ALA A 52 4.09 6.26 -6.76
N TYR A 53 5.36 6.41 -7.07
CA TYR A 53 5.87 7.35 -8.10
C TYR A 53 6.69 6.59 -9.14
N VAL A 54 6.73 7.11 -10.36
CA VAL A 54 7.54 6.53 -11.43
C VAL A 54 9.02 6.75 -11.14
N THR A 55 9.82 5.70 -11.33
CA THR A 55 11.28 5.73 -11.20
C THR A 55 11.93 5.23 -12.49
N ASP A 56 13.26 5.21 -12.53
CA ASP A 56 14.05 4.69 -13.66
C ASP A 56 14.32 3.18 -13.54
N GLU A 57 13.77 2.53 -12.52
CA GLU A 57 14.01 1.12 -12.27
C GLU A 57 13.30 0.22 -13.28
N SER A 58 13.91 -0.91 -13.56
CA SER A 58 13.34 -1.97 -14.38
C SER A 58 13.74 -3.33 -13.84
N ILE A 59 13.04 -4.36 -14.27
CA ILE A 59 13.31 -5.75 -13.90
C ILE A 59 13.03 -6.65 -15.09
N ASP A 60 13.90 -7.64 -15.30
CA ASP A 60 13.69 -8.68 -16.30
C ASP A 60 12.98 -9.87 -15.65
N VAL A 61 11.90 -10.32 -16.26
CA VAL A 61 11.08 -11.41 -15.74
C VAL A 61 10.78 -12.44 -16.81
N CYS A 62 10.62 -13.67 -16.38
CA CYS A 62 10.26 -14.79 -17.24
C CYS A 62 8.77 -15.08 -17.13
N GLY A 63 8.19 -15.47 -18.24
CA GLY A 63 6.80 -15.86 -18.33
C GLY A 63 6.51 -16.48 -19.67
N ARG A 64 5.27 -16.41 -20.12
CA ARG A 64 4.85 -16.97 -21.40
C ARG A 64 4.38 -15.88 -22.34
N ASN A 65 4.99 -15.83 -23.50
CA ASN A 65 4.55 -14.96 -24.58
C ASN A 65 3.24 -15.52 -25.18
N LEU A 66 2.17 -14.72 -25.15
CA LEU A 66 0.86 -15.16 -25.68
C LEU A 66 0.80 -15.22 -27.19
N VAL A 67 1.65 -14.47 -27.88
CA VAL A 67 1.69 -14.47 -29.35
C VAL A 67 2.35 -15.74 -29.88
N THR A 68 3.46 -16.15 -29.29
CA THR A 68 4.21 -17.36 -29.69
C THR A 68 3.80 -18.60 -28.95
N GLY A 69 3.17 -18.46 -27.78
CA GLY A 69 2.86 -19.59 -26.88
C GLY A 69 4.07 -20.12 -26.11
N LEU A 70 5.24 -19.52 -26.26
CA LEU A 70 6.50 -20.05 -25.72
C LEU A 70 6.96 -19.28 -24.49
N PRO A 71 7.72 -19.93 -23.60
CA PRO A 71 8.42 -19.24 -22.53
C PRO A 71 9.38 -18.17 -23.08
N SER A 72 9.43 -17.03 -22.40
CA SER A 72 10.24 -15.91 -22.82
C SER A 72 10.57 -15.02 -21.63
N GLU A 73 11.48 -14.09 -21.84
CA GLU A 73 11.84 -13.07 -20.87
C GLU A 73 11.48 -11.70 -21.42
N ILE A 74 10.97 -10.82 -20.56
CA ILE A 74 10.72 -9.42 -20.91
C ILE A 74 11.21 -8.50 -19.81
N THR A 75 11.45 -7.24 -20.18
CA THR A 75 11.76 -6.17 -19.24
C THR A 75 10.50 -5.40 -18.87
N ILE A 76 10.25 -5.28 -17.58
CA ILE A 76 9.17 -4.49 -17.00
C ILE A 76 9.77 -3.22 -16.40
N GLU A 77 9.24 -2.08 -16.77
CA GLU A 77 9.70 -0.79 -16.26
C GLU A 77 8.80 -0.28 -15.13
N SER A 78 9.35 0.57 -14.28
CA SER A 78 8.60 1.21 -13.19
C SER A 78 7.31 1.88 -13.67
N LYS A 79 7.32 2.52 -14.82
CA LYS A 79 6.13 3.15 -15.39
C LYS A 79 5.00 2.16 -15.69
N ASP A 80 5.33 0.94 -16.09
CA ASP A 80 4.35 -0.11 -16.36
C ASP A 80 3.66 -0.54 -15.06
N VAL A 81 4.45 -0.71 -14.00
CA VAL A 81 3.95 -1.09 -12.68
C VAL A 81 3.14 0.05 -12.06
N HIS A 82 3.64 1.26 -12.14
CA HIS A 82 2.93 2.44 -11.65
C HIS A 82 1.57 2.59 -12.33
N SER A 83 1.52 2.41 -13.64
CA SER A 83 0.29 2.45 -14.40
C SER A 83 -0.70 1.36 -13.97
N ALA A 84 -0.20 0.18 -13.63
CA ALA A 84 -1.03 -0.91 -13.11
C ALA A 84 -1.60 -0.61 -11.71
N LEU A 85 -0.84 0.07 -10.85
CA LEU A 85 -1.16 0.24 -9.43
C LEU A 85 -1.76 1.60 -9.08
N SER A 86 -1.72 2.57 -9.97
CA SER A 86 -2.15 3.95 -9.67
C SER A 86 -3.59 4.05 -9.16
N GLU A 87 -4.51 3.29 -9.73
CA GLU A 87 -5.90 3.28 -9.28
C GLU A 87 -6.03 2.71 -7.87
N LEU A 88 -5.24 1.70 -7.54
CA LEU A 88 -5.24 1.11 -6.20
C LEU A 88 -4.66 2.07 -5.17
N PHE A 89 -3.62 2.81 -5.51
CA PHE A 89 -3.08 3.85 -4.63
C PHE A 89 -4.10 4.94 -4.38
N GLN A 90 -4.80 5.39 -5.41
CA GLN A 90 -5.85 6.38 -5.26
C GLN A 90 -7.01 5.84 -4.41
N SER A 91 -7.37 4.58 -4.57
CA SER A 91 -8.39 3.93 -3.77
C SER A 91 -8.02 3.87 -2.29
N ILE A 92 -6.75 3.66 -1.97
CA ILE A 92 -6.24 3.71 -0.60
C ILE A 92 -6.42 5.12 -0.02
N VAL A 93 -6.01 6.15 -0.76
CA VAL A 93 -6.19 7.56 -0.34
C VAL A 93 -7.65 7.87 -0.10
N ASP A 94 -8.52 7.49 -1.02
CA ASP A 94 -9.96 7.74 -0.90
C ASP A 94 -10.57 7.02 0.30
N ALA A 95 -10.15 5.78 0.56
CA ALA A 95 -10.59 5.01 1.72
C ALA A 95 -10.15 5.67 3.04
N VAL A 96 -8.90 6.11 3.12
CA VAL A 96 -8.40 6.85 4.29
C VAL A 96 -9.20 8.12 4.51
N LYS A 97 -9.47 8.85 3.45
CA LYS A 97 -10.24 10.09 3.49
C LYS A 97 -11.65 9.88 4.02
N ILE A 98 -12.33 8.84 3.55
CA ILE A 98 -13.67 8.45 4.02
C ILE A 98 -13.65 8.12 5.52
N ILE A 99 -12.65 7.36 5.96
CA ILE A 99 -12.49 7.02 7.37
C ILE A 99 -12.32 8.28 8.21
N LEU A 100 -11.48 9.21 7.76
CA LEU A 100 -11.23 10.46 8.47
C LEU A 100 -12.46 11.36 8.52
N GLU A 101 -13.25 11.41 7.46
CA GLU A 101 -14.51 12.17 7.41
C GLU A 101 -15.53 11.69 8.45
N ARG A 102 -15.49 10.40 8.79
CA ARG A 102 -16.38 9.77 9.78
C ARG A 102 -15.82 9.77 11.20
N THR A 103 -14.63 10.30 11.37
CA THR A 103 -13.92 10.32 12.66
C THR A 103 -14.39 11.52 13.49
N PRO A 104 -14.62 11.34 14.80
CA PRO A 104 -14.98 12.46 15.69
C PRO A 104 -13.91 13.57 15.70
N PRO A 105 -14.31 14.84 15.88
CA PRO A 105 -13.35 15.98 15.82
C PRO A 105 -12.18 15.86 16.77
N GLU A 106 -12.38 15.33 17.97
CA GLU A 106 -11.32 15.17 18.97
C GLU A 106 -10.24 14.22 18.48
N ILE A 107 -10.65 13.10 17.88
CA ILE A 107 -9.73 12.09 17.32
C ILE A 107 -9.07 12.67 16.06
N SER A 108 -9.79 13.40 15.24
CA SER A 108 -9.22 14.07 14.05
C SER A 108 -8.11 15.05 14.42
N SER A 109 -8.27 15.78 15.51
CA SER A 109 -7.23 16.66 16.02
C SER A 109 -5.97 15.90 16.43
N ASP A 110 -6.13 14.77 17.08
CA ASP A 110 -5.00 13.90 17.47
C ASP A 110 -4.31 13.33 16.26
N ILE A 111 -5.05 12.91 15.25
CA ILE A 111 -4.53 12.41 13.97
C ILE A 111 -3.68 13.45 13.27
N TYR A 112 -4.16 14.69 13.23
CA TYR A 112 -3.42 15.81 12.62
C TYR A 112 -2.04 15.99 13.27
N LYS A 113 -1.97 15.86 14.58
CA LYS A 113 -0.72 16.01 15.34
C LYS A 113 0.21 14.81 15.23
N SER A 114 -0.33 13.61 15.36
CA SER A 114 0.44 12.37 15.46
C SER A 114 0.61 11.66 14.11
N GLY A 115 -0.30 11.89 13.17
CA GLY A 115 -0.32 11.23 11.88
C GLY A 115 -1.11 9.94 11.87
N VAL A 116 -1.07 9.25 10.73
CA VAL A 116 -1.69 7.96 10.52
C VAL A 116 -0.62 6.86 10.38
N TYR A 117 -0.96 5.66 10.79
CA TYR A 117 -0.08 4.50 10.64
C TYR A 117 -0.71 3.51 9.66
N LEU A 118 -0.02 3.24 8.58
CA LEU A 118 -0.42 2.24 7.60
C LEU A 118 0.35 0.95 7.87
N THR A 119 -0.38 -0.15 7.97
CA THR A 119 0.19 -1.47 8.22
C THR A 119 -0.25 -2.46 7.15
N GLY A 120 0.46 -3.58 7.05
CA GLY A 120 0.16 -4.63 6.08
C GLY A 120 1.25 -4.76 5.02
N GLY A 121 1.17 -5.82 4.21
CA GLY A 121 2.18 -6.12 3.19
C GLY A 121 2.35 -5.04 2.14
N SER A 122 1.25 -4.40 1.76
CA SER A 122 1.26 -3.32 0.77
C SER A 122 1.92 -2.04 1.25
N SER A 123 2.06 -1.85 2.56
CA SER A 123 2.75 -0.70 3.13
C SER A 123 4.24 -0.67 2.80
N ARG A 124 4.80 -1.79 2.33
CA ARG A 124 6.20 -1.90 1.89
C ARG A 124 6.46 -1.30 0.50
N ILE A 125 5.42 -0.96 -0.24
CA ILE A 125 5.58 -0.34 -1.56
C ILE A 125 6.29 1.00 -1.39
N LYS A 126 7.33 1.22 -2.19
CA LYS A 126 8.15 2.42 -2.11
C LYS A 126 7.30 3.68 -2.26
N ASP A 127 7.55 4.66 -1.43
CA ASP A 127 6.91 5.98 -1.45
C ASP A 127 5.39 5.99 -1.26
N LEU A 128 4.78 4.89 -0.84
CA LEU A 128 3.35 4.86 -0.56
C LEU A 128 2.97 5.86 0.54
N GLY A 129 3.73 5.90 1.62
CA GLY A 129 3.50 6.85 2.70
C GLY A 129 3.63 8.30 2.25
N ARG A 130 4.62 8.60 1.43
CA ARG A 130 4.82 9.92 0.82
C ARG A 130 3.66 10.30 -0.10
N PHE A 131 3.18 9.35 -0.90
CA PHE A 131 2.03 9.57 -1.76
C PHE A 131 0.78 9.93 -0.96
N VAL A 132 0.49 9.19 0.10
CA VAL A 132 -0.65 9.48 0.99
C VAL A 132 -0.48 10.83 1.67
N TYR A 133 0.73 11.16 2.12
CA TYR A 133 1.05 12.47 2.67
C TYR A 133 0.80 13.59 1.65
N ASP A 134 1.27 13.43 0.42
CA ASP A 134 1.10 14.43 -0.64
C ASP A 134 -0.38 14.67 -0.97
N GLN A 135 -1.20 13.61 -0.86
CA GLN A 135 -2.64 13.71 -1.14
C GLN A 135 -3.46 14.26 0.02
N LEU A 136 -3.11 13.93 1.25
CA LEU A 136 -3.93 14.24 2.44
C LEU A 136 -3.33 15.32 3.34
N GLY A 137 -2.04 15.63 3.20
CA GLY A 137 -1.35 16.56 4.07
C GLY A 137 -1.13 16.05 5.49
N LEU A 138 -1.29 14.75 5.71
CA LEU A 138 -1.12 14.11 7.02
C LEU A 138 0.17 13.29 7.06
N LYS A 139 0.85 13.37 8.20
CA LYS A 139 2.02 12.55 8.45
C LYS A 139 1.63 11.07 8.39
N VAL A 140 2.41 10.28 7.64
CA VAL A 140 2.16 8.85 7.46
C VAL A 140 3.37 8.07 7.93
N ASN A 141 3.13 7.06 8.76
CA ASN A 141 4.14 6.12 9.23
C ASN A 141 3.77 4.73 8.71
N LEU A 142 4.75 4.01 8.22
CA LEU A 142 4.56 2.67 7.68
C LEU A 142 5.05 1.64 8.68
N CYS A 143 4.24 0.60 8.91
CA CYS A 143 4.56 -0.50 9.80
C CYS A 143 4.43 -1.81 9.03
N GLU A 144 5.47 -2.61 9.03
CA GLU A 144 5.51 -3.85 8.25
C GLU A 144 4.60 -4.94 8.81
N GLU A 145 4.60 -5.10 10.14
CA GLU A 145 3.85 -6.14 10.82
C GLU A 145 2.94 -5.52 11.88
N PRO A 146 1.61 -5.51 11.65
CA PRO A 146 0.67 -4.88 12.57
C PRO A 146 0.73 -5.44 14.00
N GLU A 147 0.85 -6.74 14.11
CA GLU A 147 0.86 -7.42 15.40
C GLU A 147 2.08 -7.05 16.22
N SER A 148 3.25 -7.11 15.61
CA SER A 148 4.50 -6.74 16.26
C SER A 148 4.52 -5.28 16.66
N THR A 149 4.02 -4.41 15.80
CA THR A 149 3.95 -2.97 16.06
C THR A 149 3.01 -2.67 17.22
N VAL A 150 1.85 -3.29 17.27
CA VAL A 150 0.87 -3.12 18.33
C VAL A 150 1.44 -3.62 19.66
N VAL A 151 2.12 -4.76 19.67
CA VAL A 151 2.69 -5.33 20.90
C VAL A 151 3.86 -4.50 21.42
N MET A 152 4.80 -4.11 20.56
CA MET A 152 6.00 -3.39 20.99
C MET A 152 5.72 -1.95 21.38
N GLY A 153 4.79 -1.30 20.72
CA GLY A 153 4.50 0.10 20.93
C GLY A 153 3.27 0.38 21.76
N LEU A 154 2.67 -0.64 22.39
CA LEU A 154 1.33 -0.54 22.96
C LEU A 154 1.14 0.66 23.88
N GLY A 155 2.06 0.89 24.81
CA GLY A 155 1.97 2.01 25.76
C GLY A 155 2.12 3.38 25.11
N ALA A 156 2.98 3.51 24.12
CA ALA A 156 3.24 4.77 23.42
C ALA A 156 2.26 4.99 22.26
N ILE A 157 1.85 3.91 21.62
CA ILE A 157 1.01 3.95 20.43
C ILE A 157 -0.45 4.23 20.79
N ILE A 158 -0.96 3.64 21.85
CA ILE A 158 -2.39 3.80 22.22
C ILE A 158 -2.75 5.24 22.57
N GLU A 159 -1.80 6.05 23.01
CA GLU A 159 -2.09 7.42 23.43
C GLU A 159 -2.38 8.37 22.27
N ASP A 160 -1.73 8.18 21.09
CA ASP A 160 -1.70 9.22 20.08
C ASP A 160 -1.96 8.76 18.64
N LEU A 161 -2.38 7.51 18.37
CA LEU A 161 -2.33 6.98 17.02
C LEU A 161 -3.65 6.57 16.41
N SER A 162 -3.74 6.85 15.11
CA SER A 162 -4.69 6.19 14.23
C SER A 162 -3.98 5.11 13.44
N LEU A 163 -4.42 3.88 13.63
CA LEU A 163 -3.90 2.72 12.93
C LEU A 163 -4.85 2.32 11.81
N ILE A 164 -4.36 2.34 10.58
CA ILE A 164 -5.10 1.91 9.40
C ILE A 164 -4.36 0.72 8.81
N HIS A 165 -5.04 -0.40 8.77
CA HIS A 165 -4.49 -1.64 8.22
C HIS A 165 -4.87 -1.79 6.75
N ILE A 166 -3.87 -2.02 5.91
CA ILE A 166 -4.03 -2.32 4.49
C ILE A 166 -3.77 -3.81 4.29
N SER A 167 -4.80 -4.53 4.01
CA SER A 167 -4.72 -5.98 3.84
C SER A 167 -4.43 -6.42 2.40
#